data_9386a90a95e1448db14f26f04b01657f
#
_entry.id   9386a90a95e1448db14f26f04b01657f
#
_cell.length_a   1.000
_cell.length_b   1.000
_cell.length_c   1.000
_cell.angle_alpha   90.00
_cell.angle_beta   90.00
_cell.angle_gamma   90.00
#
_symmetry.space_group_name_H-M   'P 1'
#
loop_
_entity.id
_entity.type
_entity.pdbx_description
1 polymer ?
#
loop_
_entity_poly.entity_id
_entity_poly.type
_entity_poly.pdbx_seq_one_letter_code
_entity_poly.pdbx_strand_id
1 'polypeptide(L)'
;MYRMENVPGSSGALLDSNHSHFLLVDNGTEGKYGVEIDLRSRFEEAVMKVKTDSRSAAGAIGVPVVLLVLEGGPNTVRTMCELIKKKIPAVV
;
A
#
# COMPACT_ATOMS: atom_id res chain seq x y z
N MET A 1 9.75 4.57 12.52
CA MET A 1 10.70 5.46 11.83
C MET A 1 11.35 4.71 10.69
N TYR A 2 11.45 5.33 9.53
CA TYR A 2 12.11 4.76 8.36
C TYR A 2 13.49 5.37 8.17
N ARG A 3 14.46 4.56 7.78
CA ARG A 3 15.83 4.98 7.53
C ARG A 3 16.40 4.30 6.30
N MET A 4 17.39 4.93 5.66
CA MET A 4 18.10 4.34 4.52
C MET A 4 19.30 3.49 4.97
N GLU A 5 19.79 3.72 6.17
CA GLU A 5 20.94 3.00 6.72
C GLU A 5 20.60 2.35 8.05
N ASN A 6 21.25 1.23 8.32
CA ASN A 6 21.07 0.53 9.59
C ASN A 6 21.91 1.23 10.67
N VAL A 7 21.22 1.77 11.68
CA VAL A 7 21.88 2.37 12.85
C VAL A 7 21.75 1.41 14.02
N PRO A 8 22.87 0.94 14.61
CA PRO A 8 22.83 0.04 15.76
C PRO A 8 22.02 0.64 16.92
N GLY A 9 21.17 -0.18 17.51
CA GLY A 9 20.31 0.22 18.64
C GLY A 9 19.09 1.05 18.27
N SER A 10 18.84 1.35 17.00
CA SER A 10 17.63 2.04 16.56
C SER A 10 16.47 1.07 16.40
N SER A 11 15.26 1.52 16.76
CA SER A 11 14.01 0.85 16.41
C SER A 11 13.47 1.38 15.08
N GLY A 12 12.71 0.58 14.35
CA GLY A 12 12.09 0.97 13.10
C GLY A 12 12.52 0.09 11.93
N ALA A 13 12.19 0.50 10.73
CA ALA A 13 12.46 -0.24 9.52
C ALA A 13 13.35 0.56 8.56
N LEU A 14 14.17 -0.16 7.79
CA LEU A 14 14.94 0.43 6.71
C LEU A 14 14.05 0.62 5.49
N LEU A 15 14.26 1.72 4.78
CA LEU A 15 13.65 1.89 3.46
C LEU A 15 14.35 0.99 2.45
N ASP A 16 13.56 0.33 1.62
CA ASP A 16 14.11 -0.55 0.58
C ASP A 16 14.76 0.28 -0.52
N SER A 17 16.08 0.10 -0.68
CA SER A 17 16.86 0.83 -1.68
C SER A 17 16.49 0.49 -3.13
N ASN A 18 15.72 -0.57 -3.36
CA ASN A 18 15.25 -0.95 -4.70
C ASN A 18 14.03 -0.14 -5.16
N HIS A 19 13.47 0.69 -4.28
CA HIS A 19 12.37 1.58 -4.62
C HIS A 19 12.89 2.97 -4.94
N SER A 20 12.30 3.64 -5.91
CA SER A 20 12.64 5.00 -6.30
C SER A 20 11.76 6.06 -5.62
N HIS A 21 10.57 5.65 -5.20
CA HIS A 21 9.57 6.54 -4.61
C HIS A 21 9.04 5.94 -3.32
N PHE A 22 8.85 6.80 -2.31
CA PHE A 22 8.32 6.39 -1.01
C PHE A 22 7.17 7.29 -0.61
N LEU A 23 6.09 6.68 -0.11
CA LEU A 23 4.97 7.39 0.47
C LEU A 23 5.00 7.14 1.99
N LEU A 24 5.45 8.14 2.73
CA LEU A 24 5.56 8.07 4.19
C LEU A 24 4.28 8.57 4.83
N VAL A 25 3.64 7.73 5.60
CA VAL A 25 2.32 8.01 6.20
C VAL A 25 2.45 8.20 7.70
N ASP A 26 1.87 9.27 8.20
CA ASP A 26 1.87 9.60 9.61
C ASP A 26 0.48 10.04 10.06
N ASN A 27 0.05 9.62 11.24
CA ASN A 27 -1.18 10.06 11.89
C ASN A 27 -0.93 10.79 13.22
N GLY A 28 0.32 11.16 13.50
CA GLY A 28 0.70 11.81 14.75
C GLY A 28 0.99 10.88 15.92
N THR A 29 0.94 9.55 15.72
CA THR A 29 1.27 8.58 16.76
C THR A 29 2.67 7.99 16.57
N GLU A 30 3.32 7.62 17.65
CA GLU A 30 4.62 6.94 17.62
C GLU A 30 4.49 5.48 18.03
N GLY A 31 5.31 4.61 17.41
CA GLY A 31 5.42 3.20 17.78
C GLY A 31 4.17 2.35 17.52
N LYS A 32 3.21 2.84 16.76
CA LYS A 32 2.00 2.09 16.40
C LYS A 32 2.07 1.56 14.98
N TYR A 33 1.69 0.29 14.83
CA TYR A 33 1.59 -0.36 13.53
C TYR A 33 0.21 -0.16 12.91
N GLY A 34 0.13 -0.25 11.58
CA GLY A 34 -1.13 -0.22 10.86
C GLY A 34 -1.67 1.18 10.59
N VAL A 35 -0.88 2.21 10.82
CA VAL A 35 -1.24 3.62 10.59
C VAL A 35 -1.52 3.90 9.11
N GLU A 36 -0.84 3.19 8.22
CA GLU A 36 -0.92 3.37 6.78
C GLU A 36 -2.15 2.72 6.14
N ILE A 37 -2.84 1.82 6.84
CA ILE A 37 -3.86 0.95 6.25
C ILE A 37 -4.99 1.75 5.59
N ASP A 38 -5.53 2.74 6.27
CA ASP A 38 -6.63 3.56 5.75
C ASP A 38 -6.20 4.38 4.53
N LEU A 39 -5.05 5.04 4.61
CA LEU A 39 -4.54 5.82 3.49
C LEU A 39 -4.21 4.91 2.31
N ARG A 40 -3.58 3.78 2.58
CA ARG A 40 -3.22 2.81 1.55
C ARG A 40 -4.46 2.33 0.79
N SER A 41 -5.51 1.97 1.51
CA SER A 41 -6.73 1.47 0.86
C SER A 41 -7.40 2.55 0.01
N ARG A 42 -7.42 3.80 0.47
CA ARG A 42 -7.94 4.93 -0.31
C ARG A 42 -7.07 5.26 -1.53
N PHE A 43 -5.75 5.15 -1.37
CA PHE A 43 -4.80 5.35 -2.46
C PHE A 43 -4.97 4.28 -3.55
N GLU A 44 -5.08 3.03 -3.16
CA GLU A 44 -5.30 1.92 -4.09
C GLU A 44 -6.64 2.06 -4.82
N GLU A 45 -7.70 2.49 -4.13
CA GLU A 45 -8.98 2.80 -4.74
C GLU A 45 -8.88 3.95 -5.74
N ALA A 46 -8.14 5.00 -5.40
CA ALA A 46 -7.90 6.12 -6.30
C ALA A 46 -7.13 5.69 -7.55
N VAL A 47 -6.13 4.83 -7.39
CA VAL A 47 -5.36 4.27 -8.51
C VAL A 47 -6.27 3.46 -9.45
N MET A 48 -7.20 2.68 -8.91
CA MET A 48 -8.14 1.91 -9.72
C MET A 48 -9.07 2.81 -10.56
N LYS A 49 -9.34 4.02 -10.09
CA LYS A 49 -10.18 4.99 -10.81
C LYS A 49 -9.42 5.76 -11.88
N VAL A 50 -8.08 5.72 -11.84
CA VAL A 50 -7.27 6.34 -12.90
C VAL A 50 -7.46 5.54 -14.18
N LYS A 51 -7.91 6.20 -15.21
CA LYS A 51 -8.09 5.58 -16.51
C LYS A 51 -6.82 5.74 -17.33
N THR A 52 -6.37 4.64 -17.92
CA THR A 52 -5.26 4.69 -18.87
C THR A 52 -5.71 5.43 -20.12
N ASP A 53 -4.87 6.36 -20.56
CA ASP A 53 -5.10 7.07 -21.80
C ASP A 53 -4.81 6.13 -22.99
N SER A 54 -5.83 5.37 -23.34
CA SER A 54 -5.71 4.44 -24.46
C SER A 54 -6.17 5.14 -25.73
N ARG A 55 -5.24 5.27 -26.67
CA ARG A 55 -5.53 5.73 -28.03
C ARG A 55 -6.34 4.71 -28.84
N SER A 56 -6.72 3.59 -28.25
CA SER A 56 -7.51 2.57 -28.91
C SER A 56 -9.00 2.89 -28.80
N ALA A 57 -9.78 2.47 -29.80
CA ALA A 57 -11.22 2.69 -29.87
C ALA A 57 -12.01 2.02 -28.73
N ALA A 58 -11.39 1.22 -27.89
CA ALA A 58 -12.02 0.51 -26.78
C ALA A 58 -12.22 1.38 -25.51
N GLY A 59 -11.75 2.62 -25.51
CA GLY A 59 -11.87 3.54 -24.39
C GLY A 59 -10.84 3.32 -23.28
N ALA A 60 -10.86 4.18 -22.31
CA ALA A 60 -9.95 4.14 -21.17
C ALA A 60 -10.31 3.01 -20.21
N ILE A 61 -9.33 2.21 -19.83
CA ILE A 61 -9.47 1.12 -18.87
C ILE A 61 -8.89 1.56 -17.54
N GLY A 62 -9.59 1.26 -16.43
CA GLY A 62 -9.08 1.50 -15.08
C GLY A 62 -7.82 0.67 -14.80
N VAL A 63 -6.94 1.17 -13.93
CA VAL A 63 -5.74 0.46 -13.53
C VAL A 63 -6.13 -0.74 -12.65
N PRO A 64 -5.78 -1.99 -13.02
CA PRO A 64 -6.07 -3.13 -12.17
C PRO A 64 -5.18 -3.12 -10.92
N VAL A 65 -5.78 -3.41 -9.78
CA VAL A 65 -5.06 -3.53 -8.50
C VAL A 65 -5.35 -4.89 -7.90
N VAL A 66 -4.31 -5.59 -7.49
CA VAL A 66 -4.41 -6.90 -6.83
C VAL A 66 -3.56 -6.90 -5.57
N LEU A 67 -4.11 -7.38 -4.48
CA LEU A 67 -3.37 -7.56 -3.24
C LEU A 67 -2.68 -8.94 -3.23
N LEU A 68 -1.37 -8.94 -3.13
CA LEU A 68 -0.60 -10.18 -2.90
C LEU A 68 -0.21 -10.26 -1.42
N VAL A 69 -0.58 -11.36 -0.78
CA VAL A 69 -0.30 -11.59 0.64
C VAL A 69 0.71 -12.73 0.79
N LEU A 70 1.86 -12.40 1.39
CA LEU A 70 2.90 -13.35 1.75
C LEU A 70 3.08 -13.30 3.27
N GLU A 71 2.55 -14.31 3.97
CA GLU A 71 2.51 -14.32 5.41
C GLU A 71 1.78 -13.09 5.97
N GLY A 72 1.73 -12.91 7.26
CA GLY A 72 1.15 -11.72 7.84
C GLY A 72 0.59 -11.95 9.24
N GLY A 73 0.25 -10.84 9.88
CA GLY A 73 -0.36 -10.78 11.20
C GLY A 73 -1.74 -10.13 11.17
N PRO A 74 -2.23 -9.66 12.34
CA PRO A 74 -3.56 -9.04 12.44
C PRO A 74 -3.78 -7.83 11.53
N ASN A 75 -2.75 -7.00 11.35
CA ASN A 75 -2.83 -5.85 10.45
C ASN A 75 -2.97 -6.26 8.99
N THR A 76 -2.37 -7.38 8.58
CA THR A 76 -2.52 -7.92 7.23
C THR A 76 -3.96 -8.35 6.99
N VAL A 77 -4.59 -9.03 7.95
CA VAL A 77 -6.01 -9.41 7.88
C VAL A 77 -6.90 -8.18 7.75
N ARG A 78 -6.62 -7.14 8.53
CA ARG A 78 -7.35 -5.87 8.44
C ARG A 78 -7.22 -5.24 7.06
N THR A 79 -6.01 -5.20 6.51
CA THR A 79 -5.76 -4.70 5.15
C THR A 79 -6.57 -5.50 4.12
N MET A 80 -6.56 -6.82 4.20
CA MET A 80 -7.33 -7.68 3.31
C MET A 80 -8.83 -7.36 3.38
N CYS A 81 -9.37 -7.23 4.59
CA CYS A 81 -10.78 -6.91 4.78
C CYS A 81 -11.16 -5.57 4.14
N GLU A 82 -10.34 -4.54 4.34
CA GLU A 82 -10.59 -3.21 3.76
C GLU A 82 -10.57 -3.24 2.23
N LEU A 83 -9.61 -3.94 1.64
CA LEU A 83 -9.48 -4.03 0.18
C LEU A 83 -10.58 -4.90 -0.45
N ILE A 84 -10.98 -5.98 0.20
CA ILE A 84 -12.09 -6.82 -0.27
C ILE A 84 -13.40 -6.02 -0.27
N LYS A 85 -13.65 -5.22 0.75
CA LYS A 85 -14.81 -4.32 0.78
C LYS A 85 -14.84 -3.34 -0.40
N LYS A 86 -13.68 -2.95 -0.90
CA LYS A 86 -13.52 -2.09 -2.07
C LYS A 86 -13.44 -2.85 -3.39
N LYS A 87 -13.72 -4.15 -3.36
CA LYS A 87 -13.70 -5.06 -4.53
C LYS A 87 -12.31 -5.20 -5.17
N ILE A 88 -11.25 -5.05 -4.37
CA ILE A 88 -9.88 -5.35 -4.80
C ILE A 88 -9.60 -6.82 -4.52
N PRO A 89 -9.25 -7.63 -5.53
CA PRO A 89 -8.97 -9.04 -5.30
C PRO A 89 -7.68 -9.24 -4.49
N ALA A 90 -7.67 -10.26 -3.65
CA ALA A 90 -6.51 -10.65 -2.87
C ALA A 90 -6.04 -12.05 -3.25
N VAL A 91 -4.73 -12.22 -3.36
CA VAL A 91 -4.06 -13.51 -3.59
C VAL A 91 -3.22 -13.83 -2.36
N VAL A 92 -3.45 -15.00 -1.82
CA VAL A 92 -2.77 -15.46 -0.59
C VAL A 92 -1.79 -16.58 -0.92
#